data_bdfc919642c1b54f0493c390b98b0926
#
_entry.id   bdfc919642c1b54f0493c390b98b0926
#
_cell.length_a   1.000
_cell.length_b   1.000
_cell.length_c   1.000
_cell.angle_alpha   90.00
_cell.angle_beta   90.00
_cell.angle_gamma   90.00
#
_symmetry.space_group_name_H-M   'P 1'
#
loop_
_entity.id
_entity.type
_entity.pdbx_description
1 polymer ?
#
loop_
_entity_poly.entity_id
_entity_poly.type
_entity_poly.pdbx_seq_one_letter_code
_entity_poly.pdbx_strand_id
1 'polypeptide(L)'
;RRLPMFIAMDRPEHTGQRRTVAPAFTPGEIDKMAAEVRMRTAATLDSLPWGEEFDWVDKVSIELTTGMLAILFGFPWEDRRLLTYWSDWAGDVELGLARELADTRHEILLEMASYFQRLWMERTGAPPSRDLISMMINSEAMNHMSPQEFMGNLVLLIVGGNDTTRNTMSGIVHGLDQFPDQRALF
;
A
#
# COMPACT_ATOMS: atom_id res chain seq x y z
N ARG A 1 -10.71 -9.80 -17.50
CA ARG A 1 -11.01 -10.78 -16.43
C ARG A 1 -10.85 -10.06 -15.09
N ARG A 2 -11.76 -10.30 -14.13
CA ARG A 2 -11.57 -9.83 -12.75
C ARG A 2 -10.42 -10.58 -12.10
N LEU A 3 -9.53 -9.88 -11.41
CA LEU A 3 -8.48 -10.50 -10.60
C LEU A 3 -9.14 -11.13 -9.35
N PRO A 4 -8.87 -12.40 -9.05
CA PRO A 4 -9.31 -12.98 -7.79
C PRO A 4 -8.53 -12.31 -6.64
N MET A 5 -9.24 -11.83 -5.63
CA MET A 5 -8.67 -11.22 -4.43
C MET A 5 -9.57 -11.58 -3.23
N PHE A 6 -9.01 -11.72 -2.05
CA PHE A 6 -9.77 -12.28 -0.94
C PHE A 6 -11.00 -11.45 -0.55
N ILE A 7 -11.00 -10.13 -0.77
CA ILE A 7 -12.18 -9.28 -0.52
C ILE A 7 -13.40 -9.67 -1.38
N ALA A 8 -13.17 -10.32 -2.52
CA ALA A 8 -14.21 -10.76 -3.45
C ALA A 8 -14.52 -12.27 -3.34
N MET A 9 -13.96 -12.94 -2.34
CA MET A 9 -14.18 -14.36 -2.06
C MET A 9 -15.25 -14.54 -1.00
N ASP A 10 -15.90 -15.73 -1.01
CA ASP A 10 -16.79 -16.19 0.04
C ASP A 10 -16.04 -17.03 1.10
N ARG A 11 -16.75 -17.46 2.14
CA ARG A 11 -16.22 -18.41 3.12
C ARG A 11 -16.17 -19.81 2.50
N PRO A 12 -15.15 -20.62 2.82
CA PRO A 12 -14.11 -20.43 3.85
C PRO A 12 -12.86 -19.67 3.36
N GLU A 13 -12.65 -19.52 2.03
CA GLU A 13 -11.44 -18.96 1.42
C GLU A 13 -11.16 -17.54 1.91
N HIS A 14 -12.17 -16.66 1.87
CA HIS A 14 -12.07 -15.30 2.41
C HIS A 14 -11.56 -15.31 3.85
N THR A 15 -12.14 -16.17 4.69
CA THR A 15 -11.80 -16.23 6.12
C THR A 15 -10.35 -16.66 6.32
N GLY A 16 -9.88 -17.63 5.56
CA GLY A 16 -8.50 -18.11 5.62
C GLY A 16 -7.49 -17.03 5.23
N GLN A 17 -7.67 -16.43 4.06
CA GLN A 17 -6.76 -15.41 3.55
C GLN A 17 -6.78 -14.12 4.39
N ARG A 18 -7.97 -13.63 4.79
CA ARG A 18 -8.09 -12.48 5.68
C ARG A 18 -7.41 -12.72 7.02
N ARG A 19 -7.56 -13.91 7.62
CA ARG A 19 -6.91 -14.27 8.89
C ARG A 19 -5.39 -14.26 8.78
N THR A 20 -4.83 -14.53 7.62
CA THR A 20 -3.38 -14.49 7.37
C THR A 20 -2.83 -13.08 7.53
N VAL A 21 -3.49 -12.08 6.95
CA VAL A 21 -2.98 -10.69 6.94
C VAL A 21 -3.44 -9.85 8.12
N ALA A 22 -4.57 -10.20 8.74
CA ALA A 22 -5.16 -9.42 9.84
C ALA A 22 -4.22 -9.17 11.04
N PRO A 23 -3.32 -10.09 11.43
CA PRO A 23 -2.38 -9.84 12.53
C PRO A 23 -1.48 -8.62 12.32
N ALA A 24 -1.12 -8.27 11.08
CA ALA A 24 -0.30 -7.08 10.79
C ALA A 24 -1.00 -5.76 11.18
N PHE A 25 -2.33 -5.78 11.32
CA PHE A 25 -3.17 -4.60 11.57
C PHE A 25 -3.77 -4.59 12.99
N THR A 26 -3.28 -5.44 13.88
CA THR A 26 -3.73 -5.41 15.30
C THR A 26 -3.21 -4.15 16.00
N PRO A 27 -3.95 -3.62 17.00
CA PRO A 27 -3.49 -2.45 17.74
C PRO A 27 -2.06 -2.57 18.26
N GLY A 28 -1.69 -3.74 18.80
CA GLY A 28 -0.34 -3.98 19.32
C GLY A 28 0.76 -3.99 18.25
N GLU A 29 0.48 -4.35 17.00
CA GLU A 29 1.45 -4.23 15.90
C GLU A 29 1.53 -2.80 15.37
N ILE A 30 0.40 -2.10 15.28
CA ILE A 30 0.36 -0.68 14.91
C ILE A 30 1.11 0.17 15.93
N ASP A 31 0.93 -0.08 17.23
CA ASP A 31 1.65 0.63 18.29
C ASP A 31 3.18 0.49 18.17
N LYS A 32 3.67 -0.69 17.75
CA LYS A 32 5.11 -0.90 17.52
C LYS A 32 5.66 -0.04 16.37
N MET A 33 4.81 0.27 15.39
CA MET A 33 5.19 1.11 14.25
C MET A 33 5.11 2.61 14.58
N ALA A 34 4.41 2.99 15.65
CA ALA A 34 4.11 4.38 15.96
C ALA A 34 5.36 5.27 16.10
N ALA A 35 6.44 4.76 16.70
CA ALA A 35 7.69 5.49 16.86
C ALA A 35 8.36 5.76 15.51
N GLU A 36 8.40 4.77 14.62
CA GLU A 36 8.98 4.91 13.29
C GLU A 36 8.14 5.83 12.40
N VAL A 37 6.82 5.69 12.44
CA VAL A 37 5.89 6.59 11.73
C VAL A 37 6.11 8.03 12.17
N ARG A 38 6.18 8.29 13.47
CA ARG A 38 6.42 9.64 14.02
C ARG A 38 7.76 10.20 13.55
N MET A 39 8.82 9.43 13.61
CA MET A 39 10.16 9.84 13.17
C MET A 39 10.15 10.18 11.67
N ARG A 40 9.55 9.33 10.83
CA ARG A 40 9.47 9.58 9.39
C ARG A 40 8.60 10.78 9.05
N THR A 41 7.49 10.95 9.76
CA THR A 41 6.62 12.13 9.60
C THR A 41 7.39 13.40 9.93
N ALA A 42 8.11 13.43 11.04
CA ALA A 42 8.94 14.58 11.42
C ALA A 42 10.00 14.86 10.33
N ALA A 43 10.75 13.85 9.89
CA ALA A 43 11.75 14.01 8.84
C ALA A 43 11.16 14.51 7.51
N THR A 44 9.96 14.01 7.12
CA THR A 44 9.26 14.49 5.94
C THR A 44 8.87 15.96 6.07
N LEU A 45 8.29 16.36 7.20
CA LEU A 45 7.88 17.74 7.44
C LEU A 45 9.08 18.68 7.54
N ASP A 46 10.18 18.26 8.18
CA ASP A 46 11.42 19.02 8.28
C ASP A 46 12.12 19.23 6.93
N SER A 47 11.88 18.35 5.96
CA SER A 47 12.43 18.44 4.60
C SER A 47 11.66 19.38 3.67
N LEU A 48 10.51 19.90 4.10
CA LEU A 48 9.68 20.76 3.26
C LEU A 48 10.33 22.13 3.04
N PRO A 49 10.21 22.73 1.84
CA PRO A 49 10.76 24.04 1.57
C PRO A 49 9.99 25.13 2.35
N TRP A 50 10.70 25.96 3.09
CA TRP A 50 10.12 27.08 3.83
C TRP A 50 9.96 28.32 2.95
N GLY A 51 8.73 28.86 2.92
CA GLY A 51 8.43 30.08 2.17
C GLY A 51 8.29 29.90 0.66
N GLU A 52 8.21 28.66 0.20
CA GLU A 52 7.99 28.30 -1.19
C GLU A 52 6.73 27.46 -1.36
N GLU A 53 6.09 27.53 -2.53
CA GLU A 53 5.00 26.64 -2.89
C GLU A 53 5.52 25.22 -3.19
N PHE A 54 4.82 24.20 -2.76
CA PHE A 54 5.15 22.82 -3.06
C PHE A 54 3.89 21.94 -3.19
N ASP A 55 4.03 20.82 -3.86
CA ASP A 55 2.96 19.82 -3.96
C ASP A 55 2.89 19.01 -2.66
N TRP A 56 1.83 19.25 -1.88
CA TRP A 56 1.57 18.52 -0.64
C TRP A 56 1.35 17.02 -0.88
N VAL A 57 0.67 16.66 -1.98
CA VAL A 57 0.39 15.26 -2.29
C VAL A 57 1.70 14.51 -2.53
N ASP A 58 2.58 15.07 -3.37
CA ASP A 58 3.88 14.45 -3.68
C ASP A 58 4.82 14.43 -2.46
N LYS A 59 4.98 15.58 -1.79
CA LYS A 59 6.00 15.74 -0.73
C LYS A 59 5.61 15.12 0.60
N VAL A 60 4.30 15.02 0.90
CA VAL A 60 3.84 14.55 2.21
C VAL A 60 2.98 13.30 2.09
N SER A 61 1.86 13.38 1.38
CA SER A 61 0.88 12.30 1.42
C SER A 61 1.42 11.01 0.79
N ILE A 62 2.06 11.09 -0.38
CA ILE A 62 2.70 9.94 -1.05
C ILE A 62 3.87 9.43 -0.21
N GLU A 63 4.72 10.31 0.29
CA GLU A 63 5.92 9.93 1.06
C GLU A 63 5.56 9.11 2.31
N LEU A 64 4.54 9.57 3.04
CA LEU A 64 4.10 8.89 4.26
C LEU A 64 3.37 7.56 3.96
N THR A 65 2.48 7.52 2.97
CA THR A 65 1.75 6.29 2.65
C THR A 65 2.66 5.21 2.07
N THR A 66 3.56 5.56 1.15
CA THR A 66 4.53 4.61 0.60
C THR A 66 5.50 4.10 1.64
N GLY A 67 5.93 4.97 2.57
CA GLY A 67 6.77 4.57 3.69
C GLY A 67 6.08 3.55 4.60
N MET A 68 4.81 3.75 4.92
CA MET A 68 4.01 2.80 5.70
C MET A 68 3.83 1.47 4.98
N LEU A 69 3.52 1.50 3.69
CA LEU A 69 3.38 0.28 2.90
C LEU A 69 4.72 -0.48 2.81
N ALA A 70 5.83 0.23 2.62
CA ALA A 70 7.15 -0.38 2.61
C ALA A 70 7.44 -1.15 3.91
N ILE A 71 7.09 -0.58 5.07
CA ILE A 71 7.21 -1.25 6.37
C ILE A 71 6.30 -2.47 6.43
N LEU A 72 5.03 -2.34 6.07
CA LEU A 72 4.04 -3.42 6.13
C LEU A 72 4.40 -4.60 5.23
N PHE A 73 4.93 -4.35 4.05
CA PHE A 73 5.36 -5.40 3.12
C PHE A 73 6.80 -5.87 3.35
N GLY A 74 7.56 -5.18 4.23
CA GLY A 74 9.02 -5.35 4.29
C GLY A 74 9.68 -5.03 2.94
N PHE A 75 9.17 -4.06 2.23
CA PHE A 75 9.61 -3.67 0.90
C PHE A 75 10.90 -2.85 0.96
N PRO A 76 11.81 -2.96 -0.03
CA PRO A 76 13.00 -2.12 -0.09
C PRO A 76 12.65 -0.63 -0.06
N TRP A 77 13.30 0.10 0.87
CA TRP A 77 12.97 1.50 1.13
C TRP A 77 13.19 2.40 -0.08
N GLU A 78 14.26 2.15 -0.81
CA GLU A 78 14.68 2.92 -1.98
C GLU A 78 13.64 2.84 -3.10
N ASP A 79 12.96 1.70 -3.21
CA ASP A 79 11.99 1.41 -4.26
C ASP A 79 10.53 1.73 -3.83
N ARG A 80 10.31 2.25 -2.61
CA ARG A 80 8.96 2.45 -2.05
C ARG A 80 7.99 3.23 -2.95
N ARG A 81 8.48 4.17 -3.76
CA ARG A 81 7.64 4.94 -4.67
C ARG A 81 7.03 4.12 -5.81
N LEU A 82 7.59 2.95 -6.11
CA LEU A 82 6.95 1.99 -7.02
C LEU A 82 5.58 1.54 -6.49
N LEU A 83 5.39 1.49 -5.18
CA LEU A 83 4.10 1.12 -4.58
C LEU A 83 2.99 2.12 -4.96
N THR A 84 3.28 3.43 -4.98
CA THR A 84 2.34 4.44 -5.47
C THR A 84 2.14 4.33 -6.99
N TYR A 85 3.22 4.20 -7.74
CA TYR A 85 3.15 4.05 -9.19
C TYR A 85 2.25 2.89 -9.61
N TRP A 86 2.44 1.73 -9.01
CA TRP A 86 1.59 0.56 -9.28
C TRP A 86 0.15 0.72 -8.75
N SER A 87 -0.03 1.41 -7.61
CA SER A 87 -1.34 1.74 -7.06
C SER A 87 -2.15 2.60 -8.01
N ASP A 88 -1.55 3.64 -8.57
CA ASP A 88 -2.21 4.55 -9.50
C ASP A 88 -2.67 3.78 -10.75
N TRP A 89 -1.83 2.95 -11.34
CA TRP A 89 -2.21 2.12 -12.49
C TRP A 89 -3.23 1.02 -12.16
N ALA A 90 -3.21 0.50 -10.95
CA ALA A 90 -4.15 -0.55 -10.52
C ALA A 90 -5.51 0.00 -10.12
N GLY A 91 -5.54 1.13 -9.38
CA GLY A 91 -6.71 1.67 -8.71
C GLY A 91 -7.46 2.76 -9.48
N ASP A 92 -6.82 3.44 -10.42
CA ASP A 92 -7.45 4.50 -11.21
C ASP A 92 -8.53 3.94 -12.13
N VAL A 93 -9.77 4.43 -11.92
CA VAL A 93 -10.95 3.99 -12.67
C VAL A 93 -10.90 4.51 -14.10
N GLU A 94 -10.44 5.72 -14.34
CA GLU A 94 -10.35 6.32 -15.67
C GLU A 94 -9.32 5.59 -16.51
N LEU A 95 -8.13 5.31 -15.98
CA LEU A 95 -7.12 4.47 -16.61
C LEU A 95 -7.66 3.04 -16.85
N GLY A 96 -8.46 2.52 -15.92
CA GLY A 96 -9.09 1.20 -16.06
C GLY A 96 -10.12 1.11 -17.17
N LEU A 97 -10.75 2.22 -17.55
CA LEU A 97 -11.72 2.31 -18.64
C LEU A 97 -11.09 2.69 -19.99
N ALA A 98 -9.88 3.23 -19.99
CA ALA A 98 -9.13 3.61 -21.19
C ALA A 98 -8.62 2.36 -21.92
N ARG A 99 -9.33 1.95 -22.96
CA ARG A 99 -9.00 0.72 -23.73
C ARG A 99 -7.64 0.78 -24.41
N GLU A 100 -7.23 1.95 -24.83
CA GLU A 100 -5.93 2.24 -25.46
C GLU A 100 -4.75 2.05 -24.50
N LEU A 101 -4.99 2.09 -23.18
CA LEU A 101 -3.97 1.91 -22.15
C LEU A 101 -3.99 0.51 -21.52
N ALA A 102 -4.87 -0.38 -22.00
CA ALA A 102 -5.06 -1.70 -21.40
C ALA A 102 -3.79 -2.56 -21.42
N ASP A 103 -3.03 -2.52 -22.51
CA ASP A 103 -1.77 -3.27 -22.65
C ASP A 103 -0.69 -2.69 -21.73
N THR A 104 -0.52 -1.37 -21.72
CA THR A 104 0.42 -0.67 -20.82
C THR A 104 0.10 -0.97 -19.35
N ARG A 105 -1.18 -0.90 -18.96
CA ARG A 105 -1.62 -1.25 -17.62
C ARG A 105 -1.29 -2.69 -17.27
N HIS A 106 -1.51 -3.60 -18.21
CA HIS A 106 -1.19 -5.01 -18.00
C HIS A 106 0.30 -5.24 -17.79
N GLU A 107 1.15 -4.60 -18.59
CA GLU A 107 2.61 -4.68 -18.46
C GLU A 107 3.08 -4.14 -17.10
N ILE A 108 2.55 -3.02 -16.63
CA ILE A 108 2.87 -2.44 -15.32
C ILE A 108 2.44 -3.36 -14.17
N LEU A 109 1.27 -3.97 -14.26
CA LEU A 109 0.83 -4.94 -13.25
C LEU A 109 1.66 -6.22 -13.26
N LEU A 110 2.16 -6.65 -14.41
CA LEU A 110 3.11 -7.77 -14.51
C LEU A 110 4.47 -7.40 -13.94
N GLU A 111 4.95 -6.18 -14.13
CA GLU A 111 6.16 -5.66 -13.49
C GLU A 111 6.03 -5.74 -11.96
N MET A 112 4.93 -5.21 -11.41
CA MET A 112 4.62 -5.31 -9.98
C MET A 112 4.64 -6.76 -9.49
N ALA A 113 3.89 -7.65 -10.18
CA ALA A 113 3.82 -9.05 -9.79
C ALA A 113 5.20 -9.73 -9.84
N SER A 114 6.02 -9.42 -10.84
CA SER A 114 7.37 -9.96 -10.99
C SER A 114 8.30 -9.46 -9.89
N TYR A 115 8.19 -8.18 -9.49
CA TYR A 115 8.95 -7.61 -8.39
C TYR A 115 8.62 -8.33 -7.06
N PHE A 116 7.34 -8.45 -6.74
CA PHE A 116 6.90 -9.13 -5.52
C PHE A 116 7.20 -10.63 -5.55
N GLN A 117 7.19 -11.27 -6.73
CA GLN A 117 7.60 -12.67 -6.86
C GLN A 117 9.09 -12.86 -6.52
N ARG A 118 9.97 -11.93 -6.90
CA ARG A 118 11.38 -11.96 -6.46
C ARG A 118 11.48 -11.87 -4.94
N LEU A 119 10.80 -10.90 -4.32
CA LEU A 119 10.77 -10.76 -2.85
C LEU A 119 10.23 -12.03 -2.17
N TRP A 120 9.21 -12.66 -2.77
CA TRP A 120 8.66 -13.93 -2.28
C TRP A 120 9.74 -15.03 -2.30
N MET A 121 10.41 -15.20 -3.43
CA MET A 121 11.45 -16.23 -3.57
C MET A 121 12.64 -16.00 -2.62
N GLU A 122 13.09 -14.76 -2.47
CA GLU A 122 14.17 -14.36 -1.57
C GLU A 122 13.86 -14.70 -0.10
N ARG A 123 12.58 -14.65 0.28
CA ARG A 123 12.13 -14.91 1.66
C ARG A 123 11.64 -16.33 1.90
N THR A 124 11.47 -17.13 0.85
CA THR A 124 11.10 -18.53 1.00
C THR A 124 12.21 -19.27 1.72
N GLY A 125 11.87 -19.88 2.87
CA GLY A 125 12.84 -20.58 3.72
C GLY A 125 13.62 -19.67 4.70
N ALA A 126 13.42 -18.35 4.65
CA ALA A 126 13.95 -17.45 5.67
C ALA A 126 13.14 -17.56 6.98
N PRO A 127 13.72 -17.18 8.12
CA PRO A 127 12.95 -17.10 9.37
C PRO A 127 11.70 -16.20 9.20
N PRO A 128 10.53 -16.61 9.73
CA PRO A 128 9.32 -15.83 9.63
C PRO A 128 9.49 -14.41 10.21
N SER A 129 9.09 -13.41 9.45
CA SER A 129 9.02 -12.01 9.91
C SER A 129 7.56 -11.53 9.97
N ARG A 130 7.35 -10.31 10.48
CA ARG A 130 6.00 -9.78 10.70
C ARG A 130 5.45 -8.97 9.52
N ASP A 131 6.18 -8.93 8.41
CA ASP A 131 5.72 -8.29 7.19
C ASP A 131 4.70 -9.18 6.44
N LEU A 132 3.87 -8.52 5.61
CA LEU A 132 2.80 -9.18 4.87
C LEU A 132 3.30 -10.28 3.94
N ILE A 133 4.46 -10.11 3.29
CA ILE A 133 5.01 -11.12 2.38
C ILE A 133 5.37 -12.38 3.17
N SER A 134 6.09 -12.22 4.29
CA SER A 134 6.43 -13.34 5.15
C SER A 134 5.21 -14.04 5.73
N MET A 135 4.17 -13.27 6.14
CA MET A 135 2.91 -13.85 6.62
C MET A 135 2.22 -14.68 5.53
N MET A 136 2.18 -14.19 4.30
CA MET A 136 1.58 -14.93 3.17
C MET A 136 2.35 -16.20 2.84
N ILE A 137 3.68 -16.15 2.80
CA ILE A 137 4.55 -17.31 2.54
C ILE A 137 4.32 -18.42 3.55
N ASN A 138 4.18 -18.07 4.83
CA ASN A 138 4.06 -19.03 5.93
C ASN A 138 2.61 -19.44 6.25
N SER A 139 1.63 -19.05 5.44
CA SER A 139 0.22 -19.37 5.63
C SER A 139 -0.23 -20.48 4.69
N GLU A 140 -0.89 -21.51 5.23
CA GLU A 140 -1.52 -22.56 4.42
C GLU A 140 -2.59 -21.99 3.47
N ALA A 141 -3.25 -20.89 3.84
CA ALA A 141 -4.30 -20.27 3.03
C ALA A 141 -3.76 -19.44 1.85
N MET A 142 -2.46 -19.05 1.86
CA MET A 142 -1.92 -18.13 0.86
C MET A 142 -0.60 -18.60 0.22
N ASN A 143 0.09 -19.59 0.76
CA ASN A 143 1.38 -20.04 0.21
C ASN A 143 1.26 -20.77 -1.15
N HIS A 144 0.06 -21.16 -1.55
CA HIS A 144 -0.26 -21.84 -2.81
C HIS A 144 -1.14 -21.02 -3.76
N MET A 145 -1.18 -19.68 -3.57
CA MET A 145 -1.95 -18.81 -4.46
C MET A 145 -1.55 -19.00 -5.93
N SER A 146 -2.54 -19.00 -6.81
CA SER A 146 -2.27 -18.86 -8.25
C SER A 146 -1.62 -17.50 -8.54
N PRO A 147 -0.90 -17.34 -9.67
CA PRO A 147 -0.34 -16.03 -10.05
C PRO A 147 -1.39 -14.91 -10.11
N GLN A 148 -2.60 -15.22 -10.51
CA GLN A 148 -3.71 -14.26 -10.57
C GLN A 148 -4.22 -13.87 -9.18
N GLU A 149 -4.34 -14.82 -8.25
CA GLU A 149 -4.68 -14.52 -6.84
C GLU A 149 -3.58 -13.71 -6.16
N PHE A 150 -2.34 -14.08 -6.37
CA PHE A 150 -1.20 -13.34 -5.84
C PHE A 150 -1.25 -11.88 -6.30
N MET A 151 -1.36 -11.65 -7.62
CA MET A 151 -1.50 -10.31 -8.19
C MET A 151 -2.73 -9.58 -7.62
N GLY A 152 -3.89 -10.24 -7.56
CA GLY A 152 -5.12 -9.66 -7.03
C GLY A 152 -4.99 -9.23 -5.57
N ASN A 153 -4.39 -10.06 -4.74
CA ASN A 153 -4.18 -9.75 -3.32
C ASN A 153 -3.13 -8.64 -3.12
N LEU A 154 -2.08 -8.57 -3.95
CA LEU A 154 -1.14 -7.45 -3.94
C LEU A 154 -1.85 -6.14 -4.30
N VAL A 155 -2.60 -6.11 -5.39
CA VAL A 155 -3.38 -4.94 -5.81
C VAL A 155 -4.32 -4.50 -4.68
N LEU A 156 -5.06 -5.42 -4.07
CA LEU A 156 -5.97 -5.12 -2.97
C LEU A 156 -5.26 -4.43 -1.80
N LEU A 157 -4.13 -4.98 -1.36
CA LEU A 157 -3.41 -4.49 -0.18
C LEU A 157 -2.67 -3.19 -0.47
N ILE A 158 -2.09 -3.03 -1.66
CA ILE A 158 -1.36 -1.82 -2.05
C ILE A 158 -2.33 -0.67 -2.26
N VAL A 159 -3.36 -0.84 -3.10
CA VAL A 159 -4.36 0.21 -3.39
C VAL A 159 -5.11 0.60 -2.13
N GLY A 160 -5.58 -0.39 -1.35
CA GLY A 160 -6.30 -0.14 -0.11
C GLY A 160 -5.47 0.61 0.94
N GLY A 161 -4.17 0.37 1.01
CA GLY A 161 -3.26 1.04 1.96
C GLY A 161 -2.74 2.40 1.47
N ASN A 162 -2.66 2.61 0.17
CA ASN A 162 -2.13 3.84 -0.43
C ASN A 162 -3.21 4.90 -0.66
N ASP A 163 -4.19 4.61 -1.51
CA ASP A 163 -5.08 5.63 -2.06
C ASP A 163 -5.99 6.26 -1.01
N THR A 164 -6.62 5.45 -0.17
CA THR A 164 -7.55 5.94 0.85
C THR A 164 -6.84 6.84 1.86
N THR A 165 -5.67 6.47 2.31
CA THR A 165 -4.89 7.23 3.30
C THR A 165 -4.30 8.49 2.67
N ARG A 166 -3.72 8.41 1.48
CA ARG A 166 -3.20 9.54 0.70
C ARG A 166 -4.28 10.61 0.49
N ASN A 167 -5.44 10.19 0.00
CA ASN A 167 -6.55 11.09 -0.28
C ASN A 167 -7.13 11.70 1.00
N THR A 168 -7.18 10.94 2.11
CA THR A 168 -7.64 11.46 3.39
C THR A 168 -6.69 12.54 3.92
N MET A 169 -5.38 12.31 3.91
CA MET A 169 -4.39 13.31 4.36
C MET A 169 -4.45 14.59 3.51
N SER A 170 -4.52 14.44 2.20
CA SER A 170 -4.63 15.59 1.29
C SER A 170 -5.96 16.33 1.46
N GLY A 171 -7.06 15.58 1.62
CA GLY A 171 -8.39 16.13 1.84
C GLY A 171 -8.53 16.89 3.15
N ILE A 172 -7.85 16.44 4.23
CA ILE A 172 -7.82 17.16 5.51
C ILE A 172 -7.17 18.53 5.33
N VAL A 173 -5.99 18.61 4.69
CA VAL A 173 -5.30 19.90 4.49
C VAL A 173 -6.13 20.84 3.62
N HIS A 174 -6.68 20.33 2.51
CA HIS A 174 -7.57 21.10 1.65
C HIS A 174 -8.83 21.57 2.40
N GLY A 175 -9.45 20.70 3.20
CA GLY A 175 -10.62 21.04 4.00
C GLY A 175 -10.33 22.11 5.05
N LEU A 176 -9.18 22.01 5.75
CA LEU A 176 -8.78 23.03 6.74
C LEU A 176 -8.44 24.39 6.10
N ASP A 177 -8.01 24.40 4.85
CA ASP A 177 -7.85 25.63 4.07
C ASP A 177 -9.20 26.26 3.71
N GLN A 178 -10.16 25.45 3.26
CA GLN A 178 -11.50 25.90 2.88
C GLN A 178 -12.37 26.34 4.09
N PHE A 179 -12.10 25.80 5.28
CA PHE A 179 -12.88 26.04 6.50
C PHE A 179 -11.98 26.54 7.65
N PRO A 180 -11.59 27.86 7.64
CA PRO A 180 -10.71 28.43 8.65
C PRO A 180 -11.22 28.28 10.09
N ASP A 181 -12.54 28.32 10.29
CA ASP A 181 -13.14 28.13 11.62
C ASP A 181 -12.87 26.73 12.18
N GLN A 182 -12.89 25.73 11.31
CA GLN A 182 -12.55 24.35 11.70
C GLN A 182 -11.03 24.22 11.97
N ARG A 183 -10.21 24.87 11.17
CA ARG A 183 -8.75 24.90 11.40
C ARG A 183 -8.39 25.50 12.76
N ALA A 184 -9.14 26.49 13.24
CA ALA A 184 -8.90 27.14 14.53
C ALA A 184 -9.21 26.25 15.75
N LEU A 185 -9.87 25.09 15.54
CA LEU A 185 -10.17 24.12 16.60
C LEU A 185 -9.05 23.09 16.82
N PHE A 186 -8.06 23.02 15.92
CA PHE A 186 -6.88 22.15 16.00
C PHE A 186 -5.69 22.93 16.61
#